data_67675a2c923b51a0899ce70e55b2f386
#
_entry.id   67675a2c923b51a0899ce70e55b2f386
#
_cell.length_a   1.000
_cell.length_b   1.000
_cell.length_c   1.000
_cell.angle_alpha   90.00
_cell.angle_beta   90.00
_cell.angle_gamma   90.00
#
_symmetry.space_group_name_H-M   'P 1'
#
loop_
_entity.id
_entity.type
_entity.pdbx_description
1 polymer ?
#
loop_
_entity_poly.entity_id
_entity_poly.type
_entity_poly.pdbx_seq_one_letter_code
_entity_poly.pdbx_strand_id
1 'polypeptide(L)'
;LAKQKFKKSSLIELGKYKINKNEKKIKKGNLELKLTEKEINFLIFFASNKNPVSKNFILKNLWHYSEDSDTHTIETHIHRLRKKILKRFNDNNFIKNNDEGYYIWEKKETLLHEIYFLESIENV
;
A
#
# COMPACT_ATOMS: atom_id res chain seq x y z
N LEU A 1 -2.82 21.12 17.80
CA LEU A 1 -3.17 21.03 16.38
C LEU A 1 -2.14 20.27 15.57
N ALA A 2 -0.84 20.60 15.74
CA ALA A 2 0.22 19.91 15.03
C ALA A 2 0.29 18.43 15.40
N LYS A 3 0.05 18.10 16.67
CA LYS A 3 0.05 16.71 17.15
C LYS A 3 -1.07 15.88 16.55
N GLN A 4 -2.25 16.48 16.32
CA GLN A 4 -3.37 15.78 15.71
C GLN A 4 -3.12 15.49 14.23
N LYS A 5 -2.53 16.44 13.51
CA LYS A 5 -2.14 16.22 12.13
C LYS A 5 -1.12 15.09 12.03
N PHE A 6 -0.19 15.03 12.97
CA PHE A 6 0.83 13.99 12.99
C PHE A 6 0.22 12.61 13.22
N LYS A 7 -0.72 12.50 14.16
CA LYS A 7 -1.42 11.25 14.43
C LYS A 7 -2.24 10.78 13.24
N LYS A 8 -2.94 11.71 12.56
CA LYS A 8 -3.73 11.40 11.37
C LYS A 8 -2.85 10.94 10.22
N SER A 9 -1.66 11.53 10.07
CA SER A 9 -0.75 11.15 8.98
C SER A 9 -0.09 9.79 9.19
N SER A 10 -0.13 9.25 10.42
CA SER A 10 0.44 7.93 10.70
C SER A 10 -0.54 6.79 10.44
N LEU A 11 -1.82 7.12 10.21
CA LEU A 11 -2.85 6.14 9.90
C LEU A 11 -3.31 6.30 8.45
N ILE A 12 -3.27 5.22 7.71
CA ILE A 12 -3.67 5.21 6.31
C ILE A 12 -4.78 4.17 6.12
N GLU A 13 -5.90 4.59 5.56
CA GLU A 13 -7.00 3.69 5.27
C GLU A 13 -6.96 3.28 3.80
N LEU A 14 -7.00 1.97 3.56
CA LEU A 14 -7.02 1.39 2.22
C LEU A 14 -8.17 0.38 2.16
N GLY A 15 -9.37 0.86 1.81
CA GLY A 15 -10.55 0.02 1.82
C GLY A 15 -10.81 -0.53 3.22
N LYS A 16 -10.75 -1.85 3.35
CA LYS A 16 -10.97 -2.53 4.62
C LYS A 16 -9.73 -2.57 5.51
N TYR A 17 -8.59 -2.14 4.98
CA TYR A 17 -7.33 -2.19 5.72
C TYR A 17 -6.97 -0.85 6.33
N LYS A 18 -6.35 -0.92 7.49
CA LYS A 18 -5.79 0.25 8.17
C LYS A 18 -4.32 0.01 8.42
N ILE A 19 -3.48 0.91 7.96
CA ILE A 19 -2.04 0.83 8.13
C ILE A 19 -1.62 1.83 9.18
N ASN A 20 -0.94 1.37 10.22
CA ASN A 20 -0.37 2.24 11.24
C ASN A 20 1.14 2.29 11.04
N LYS A 21 1.62 3.42 10.57
CA LYS A 21 3.04 3.64 10.28
C LYS A 21 3.89 3.59 11.55
N ASN A 22 3.40 4.18 12.64
CA ASN A 22 4.16 4.24 13.88
C ASN A 22 4.31 2.88 14.55
N GLU A 23 3.24 2.10 14.56
CA GLU A 23 3.26 0.76 15.16
C GLU A 23 3.72 -0.32 14.18
N LYS A 24 3.89 0.03 12.90
CA LYS A 24 4.28 -0.89 11.84
C LYS A 24 3.35 -2.09 11.74
N LYS A 25 2.06 -1.80 11.70
CA LYS A 25 1.01 -2.82 11.61
C LYS A 25 0.03 -2.53 10.50
N ILE A 26 -0.53 -3.59 9.94
CA ILE A 26 -1.69 -3.51 9.07
C ILE A 26 -2.81 -4.27 9.72
N LYS A 27 -4.01 -3.71 9.71
CA LYS A 27 -5.16 -4.27 10.39
C LYS A 27 -6.35 -4.37 9.44
N LYS A 28 -7.09 -5.48 9.56
CA LYS A 28 -8.34 -5.68 8.85
C LYS A 28 -9.33 -6.31 9.84
N GLY A 29 -10.38 -5.56 10.21
CA GLY A 29 -11.30 -6.01 11.25
C GLY A 29 -10.57 -6.24 12.56
N ASN A 30 -10.65 -7.44 13.11
CA ASN A 30 -9.98 -7.80 14.36
C ASN A 30 -8.61 -8.43 14.15
N LEU A 31 -8.19 -8.60 12.91
CA LEU A 31 -6.91 -9.22 12.60
C LEU A 31 -5.84 -8.15 12.40
N GLU A 32 -4.67 -8.40 12.99
CA GLU A 32 -3.51 -7.52 12.86
C GLU A 32 -2.32 -8.30 12.33
N LEU A 33 -1.46 -7.62 11.59
CA LEU A 33 -0.22 -8.18 11.09
C LEU A 33 0.89 -7.17 11.32
N LYS A 34 1.91 -7.56 12.06
CA LYS A 34 3.08 -6.72 12.26
C LYS A 34 4.00 -6.83 11.05
N LEU A 35 4.47 -5.71 10.56
CA LEU A 35 5.34 -5.64 9.39
C LEU A 35 6.68 -5.02 9.74
N THR A 36 7.67 -5.26 8.90
CA THR A 36 8.96 -4.59 9.04
C THR A 36 8.83 -3.15 8.54
N GLU A 37 9.80 -2.33 8.86
CA GLU A 37 9.84 -0.95 8.37
C GLU A 37 9.84 -0.89 6.85
N LYS A 38 10.60 -1.76 6.19
CA LYS A 38 10.62 -1.83 4.73
C LYS A 38 9.26 -2.19 4.15
N GLU A 39 8.57 -3.14 4.76
CA GLU A 39 7.25 -3.55 4.30
C GLU A 39 6.23 -2.43 4.45
N ILE A 40 6.27 -1.71 5.57
CA ILE A 40 5.41 -0.55 5.78
C ILE A 40 5.71 0.52 4.74
N ASN A 41 6.98 0.79 4.46
CA ASN A 41 7.37 1.78 3.46
C ASN A 41 6.90 1.41 2.07
N PHE A 42 6.91 0.13 1.72
CA PHE A 42 6.35 -0.36 0.46
C PHE A 42 4.86 -0.03 0.36
N LEU A 43 4.11 -0.35 1.41
CA LEU A 43 2.68 -0.13 1.41
C LEU A 43 2.33 1.35 1.32
N ILE A 44 3.05 2.18 2.05
CA ILE A 44 2.86 3.63 1.99
C ILE A 44 3.17 4.16 0.60
N PHE A 45 4.24 3.66 -0.01
CA PHE A 45 4.64 4.05 -1.35
C PHE A 45 3.55 3.72 -2.37
N PHE A 46 3.01 2.51 -2.33
CA PHE A 46 1.91 2.11 -3.21
C PHE A 46 0.65 2.95 -2.93
N ALA A 47 0.36 3.22 -1.67
CA ALA A 47 -0.81 4.01 -1.30
C ALA A 47 -0.70 5.45 -1.78
N SER A 48 0.52 5.99 -1.84
CA SER A 48 0.77 7.37 -2.23
C SER A 48 0.74 7.60 -3.73
N ASN A 49 0.85 6.54 -4.53
CA ASN A 49 0.86 6.65 -5.99
C ASN A 49 -0.49 6.26 -6.57
N LYS A 50 -1.02 7.09 -7.45
CA LYS A 50 -2.31 6.85 -8.08
C LYS A 50 -2.25 5.75 -9.13
N ASN A 51 -1.11 5.64 -9.80
CA ASN A 51 -0.90 4.69 -10.88
C ASN A 51 -0.02 3.54 -10.43
N PRO A 52 -0.04 2.41 -11.12
CA PRO A 52 0.89 1.33 -10.85
C PRO A 52 2.34 1.81 -10.92
N VAL A 53 3.20 1.28 -10.06
CA VAL A 53 4.61 1.66 -10.00
C VAL A 53 5.50 0.53 -10.47
N SER A 54 6.40 0.83 -11.39
CA SER A 54 7.31 -0.17 -11.95
C SER A 54 8.39 -0.54 -10.94
N LYS A 55 9.01 -1.69 -11.16
CA LYS A 55 10.13 -2.15 -10.33
C LYS A 55 11.27 -1.13 -10.32
N ASN A 56 11.58 -0.57 -11.48
CA ASN A 56 12.64 0.44 -11.59
C ASN A 56 12.30 1.71 -10.82
N PHE A 57 11.04 2.13 -10.88
CA PHE A 57 10.56 3.29 -10.14
C PHE A 57 10.65 3.07 -8.63
N ILE A 58 10.27 1.87 -8.17
CA ILE A 58 10.38 1.50 -6.75
C ILE A 58 11.84 1.51 -6.30
N LEU A 59 12.70 0.89 -7.09
CA LEU A 59 14.12 0.80 -6.78
C LEU A 59 14.75 2.19 -6.65
N LYS A 60 14.43 3.07 -7.57
CA LYS A 60 15.00 4.41 -7.63
C LYS A 60 14.47 5.32 -6.51
N ASN A 61 13.19 5.25 -6.23
CA ASN A 61 12.54 6.21 -5.33
C ASN A 61 12.37 5.73 -3.90
N LEU A 62 12.24 4.45 -3.71
CA LEU A 62 12.04 3.90 -2.37
C LEU A 62 13.33 3.41 -1.74
N TRP A 63 14.21 2.81 -2.54
CA TRP A 63 15.45 2.27 -2.02
C TRP A 63 16.64 3.22 -2.05
N HIS A 64 16.56 4.25 -2.80
CA HIS A 64 17.62 5.28 -2.90
C HIS A 64 18.99 4.76 -3.27
N TYR A 65 19.06 3.70 -4.14
CA TYR A 65 20.29 3.26 -4.31
C TYR A 65 20.86 2.21 -4.82
N SER A 66 21.51 1.88 -4.31
CA SER A 66 22.66 1.07 -4.26
C SER A 66 22.80 0.40 -5.58
N GLU A 67 23.94 0.63 -6.18
CA GLU A 67 24.30 0.06 -7.46
C GLU A 67 24.19 -1.46 -7.52
N ASP A 68 24.18 -2.12 -6.34
CA ASP A 68 24.09 -3.56 -6.24
C ASP A 68 22.65 -4.08 -6.15
N SER A 69 21.68 -3.17 -6.05
CA SER A 69 20.28 -3.58 -5.97
C SER A 69 19.67 -3.67 -7.35
N ASP A 70 19.10 -4.81 -7.67
CA ASP A 70 18.42 -5.00 -8.94
C ASP A 70 16.91 -5.19 -8.72
N THR A 71 16.17 -5.27 -9.83
CA THR A 71 14.72 -5.40 -9.77
C THR A 71 14.28 -6.74 -9.19
N HIS A 72 15.15 -7.74 -9.19
CA HIS A 72 14.86 -9.04 -8.60
C HIS A 72 14.69 -8.93 -7.08
N THR A 73 15.44 -8.04 -6.44
CA THR A 73 15.31 -7.76 -5.01
C THR A 73 13.89 -7.27 -4.70
N ILE A 74 13.35 -6.39 -5.55
CA ILE A 74 11.99 -5.89 -5.41
C ILE A 74 10.97 -7.02 -5.51
N GLU A 75 11.12 -7.89 -6.49
CA GLU A 75 10.23 -9.04 -6.67
C GLU A 75 10.20 -9.94 -5.43
N THR A 76 11.36 -10.20 -4.86
CA THR A 76 11.49 -11.02 -3.66
C THR A 76 10.76 -10.40 -2.47
N HIS A 77 10.95 -9.11 -2.25
CA HIS A 77 10.27 -8.40 -1.16
C HIS A 77 8.77 -8.39 -1.32
N ILE A 78 8.28 -8.13 -2.53
CA ILE A 78 6.85 -8.13 -2.81
C ILE A 78 6.25 -9.52 -2.61
N HIS A 79 6.96 -10.56 -3.07
CA HIS A 79 6.52 -11.93 -2.90
C HIS A 79 6.35 -12.30 -1.42
N ARG A 80 7.32 -11.93 -0.60
CA ARG A 80 7.26 -12.18 0.85
C ARG A 80 6.11 -11.42 1.51
N LEU A 81 5.90 -10.19 1.11
CA LEU A 81 4.82 -9.37 1.64
C LEU A 81 3.46 -9.94 1.26
N ARG A 82 3.30 -10.35 0.00
CA ARG A 82 2.09 -11.02 -0.45
C ARG A 82 1.78 -12.28 0.34
N LYS A 83 2.80 -13.08 0.63
CA LYS A 83 2.65 -14.29 1.43
C LYS A 83 2.17 -13.99 2.84
N LYS A 84 2.74 -12.98 3.48
CA LYS A 84 2.33 -12.57 4.83
C LYS A 84 0.87 -12.16 4.87
N ILE A 85 0.46 -11.36 3.89
CA ILE A 85 -0.91 -10.86 3.82
C ILE A 85 -1.88 -11.99 3.52
N LEU A 86 -1.54 -12.88 2.60
CA LEU A 86 -2.36 -14.04 2.29
C LEU A 86 -2.56 -14.92 3.52
N LYS A 87 -1.48 -15.20 4.24
CA LYS A 87 -1.52 -16.08 5.41
C LYS A 87 -2.36 -15.49 6.53
N ARG A 88 -2.24 -14.18 6.76
CA ARG A 88 -2.93 -13.54 7.89
C ARG A 88 -4.38 -13.18 7.58
N PHE A 89 -4.63 -12.66 6.39
CA PHE A 89 -5.94 -12.12 6.02
C PHE A 89 -6.68 -12.94 4.97
N ASN A 90 -6.07 -14.01 4.49
CA ASN A 90 -6.63 -14.84 3.41
C ASN A 90 -6.95 -14.01 2.16
N ASP A 91 -6.09 -13.05 1.86
CA ASP A 91 -6.27 -12.13 0.72
C ASP A 91 -5.08 -12.22 -0.22
N ASN A 92 -5.30 -12.75 -1.41
CA ASN A 92 -4.26 -12.86 -2.44
C ASN A 92 -4.38 -11.76 -3.50
N ASN A 93 -5.27 -10.79 -3.29
CA ASN A 93 -5.53 -9.72 -4.24
C ASN A 93 -5.06 -8.35 -3.78
N PHE A 94 -4.52 -8.25 -2.57
CA PHE A 94 -4.16 -6.96 -2.00
C PHE A 94 -3.13 -6.21 -2.84
N ILE A 95 -2.04 -6.88 -3.22
CA ILE A 95 -1.04 -6.30 -4.11
C ILE A 95 -1.17 -6.96 -5.47
N LYS A 96 -1.53 -6.18 -6.47
CA LYS A 96 -1.68 -6.63 -7.84
C LYS A 96 -0.58 -6.07 -8.72
N ASN A 97 -0.43 -6.63 -9.90
CA ASN A 97 0.49 -6.08 -10.89
C ASN A 97 -0.10 -6.22 -12.30
N ASN A 98 0.27 -5.29 -13.16
CA ASN A 98 -0.07 -5.32 -14.57
C ASN A 98 1.19 -4.93 -15.36
N ASP A 99 1.05 -4.65 -16.65
CA ASP A 99 2.18 -4.30 -17.51
C ASP A 99 2.89 -3.02 -17.07
N GLU A 100 2.18 -2.14 -16.36
CA GLU A 100 2.75 -0.87 -15.89
C GLU A 100 3.49 -1.02 -14.56
N GLY A 101 3.12 -2.01 -13.75
CA GLY A 101 3.76 -2.21 -12.46
C GLY A 101 2.84 -2.74 -11.38
N TYR A 102 3.17 -2.42 -10.13
CA TYR A 102 2.45 -2.90 -8.94
C TYR A 102 1.51 -1.84 -8.39
N TYR A 103 0.39 -2.27 -7.84
CA TYR A 103 -0.58 -1.38 -7.22
C TYR A 103 -1.38 -2.11 -6.14
N ILE A 104 -2.02 -1.33 -5.26
CA ILE A 104 -2.87 -1.90 -4.22
C ILE A 104 -4.33 -1.91 -4.71
N TRP A 105 -4.92 -3.09 -4.75
CA TRP A 105 -6.28 -3.29 -5.25
C TRP A 105 -7.33 -2.53 -4.45
N GLU A 106 -7.24 -2.60 -3.12
CA GLU A 106 -8.21 -1.94 -2.23
C GLU A 106 -8.23 -0.42 -2.43
N LYS A 107 -7.07 0.18 -2.69
CA LYS A 107 -6.98 1.60 -2.99
C LYS A 107 -7.71 1.95 -4.27
N LYS A 108 -7.59 1.10 -5.29
CA LYS A 108 -8.25 1.32 -6.57
C LYS A 108 -9.77 1.28 -6.41
N GLU A 109 -10.29 0.32 -5.64
CA GLU A 109 -11.71 0.24 -5.34
C GLU A 109 -12.20 1.47 -4.58
N THR A 110 -11.43 1.92 -3.60
CA THR A 110 -11.78 3.10 -2.81
C THR A 110 -11.89 4.34 -3.69
N LEU A 111 -10.94 4.53 -4.62
CA LEU A 111 -10.98 5.65 -5.55
C LEU A 111 -12.21 5.60 -6.45
N LEU A 112 -12.55 4.45 -6.99
CA LEU A 112 -13.74 4.29 -7.82
C LEU A 112 -15.01 4.62 -7.03
N HIS A 113 -15.06 4.15 -5.78
CA HIS A 113 -16.20 4.42 -4.91
C HIS A 113 -16.38 5.93 -4.65
N GLU A 114 -15.29 6.63 -4.41
CA GLU A 114 -15.30 8.08 -4.23
C GLU A 114 -15.79 8.81 -5.48
N ILE A 115 -15.35 8.37 -6.65
CA ILE A 115 -15.77 8.93 -7.93
C ILE A 115 -17.28 8.77 -8.11
N TYR A 116 -17.81 7.59 -7.86
CA TYR A 116 -19.24 7.34 -7.96
C TYR A 116 -20.03 8.20 -6.97
N PHE A 117 -19.51 8.35 -5.77
CA PHE A 117 -20.15 9.18 -4.74
C PHE A 117 -20.25 10.64 -5.19
N LEU A 118 -19.14 11.19 -5.73
CA LEU A 118 -19.10 12.55 -6.23
C LEU A 118 -20.04 12.77 -7.40
N GLU A 119 -20.10 11.82 -8.33
CA GLU A 119 -21.04 11.89 -9.44
C GLU A 119 -22.49 11.89 -8.98
N SER A 120 -22.82 11.10 -7.96
CA SER A 120 -24.15 11.07 -7.37
C SER A 120 -24.54 12.42 -6.78
N ILE A 121 -23.58 13.10 -6.14
CA ILE A 121 -23.83 14.42 -5.57
C ILE A 121 -24.07 15.46 -6.67
N GLU A 122 -23.32 15.42 -7.74
CA GLU A 122 -23.45 16.36 -8.86
C GLU A 122 -24.79 16.22 -9.60
N ASN A 123 -25.36 15.04 -9.58
CA ASN A 123 -26.63 14.77 -10.26
C ASN A 123 -27.86 15.11 -9.41
N VAL A 124 -27.65 15.61 -8.20
CA VAL A 124 -28.71 16.08 -7.33
C VAL A 124 -28.86 17.57 -7.47
#